data_d047bef2e3aab42873fba1fd9827d969
#
_entry.id   d047bef2e3aab42873fba1fd9827d969
#
_cell.length_a   1.000
_cell.length_b   1.000
_cell.length_c   1.000
_cell.angle_alpha   90.00
_cell.angle_beta   90.00
_cell.angle_gamma   90.00
#
_symmetry.space_group_name_H-M   'P 1'
#
loop_
_entity.id
_entity.type
_entity.pdbx_description
1 polymer ?
#
loop_
_entity_poly.entity_id
_entity_poly.type
_entity_poly.pdbx_seq_one_letter_code
_entity_poly.pdbx_strand_id
1 'polypeptide(L)'
;MKISVTHTRAQCRVILEGRLVAPWDAELKTACAGVKGELNGRVLVIDLENVTVISQEGEKVLLQLINDDAKFRCRGVFTKHVLRQLARQIKKDPNDLIETARPSVREQKGNK
;
A
#
# COMPACT_ATOMS: atom_id res chain seq x y z
N MET A 1 4.07 -3.74 -15.82
CA MET A 1 3.48 -3.00 -14.68
C MET A 1 3.66 -1.49 -14.86
N LYS A 2 2.72 -0.75 -14.35
CA LYS A 2 2.82 0.70 -14.33
C LYS A 2 2.89 1.19 -12.89
N ILE A 3 3.84 2.05 -12.60
CA ILE A 3 4.03 2.65 -11.27
C ILE A 3 3.88 4.17 -11.42
N SER A 4 2.94 4.75 -10.68
CA SER A 4 2.69 6.20 -10.71
C SER A 4 2.75 6.74 -9.29
N VAL A 5 3.17 7.99 -9.15
CA VAL A 5 3.24 8.65 -7.83
C VAL A 5 2.42 9.92 -7.88
N THR A 6 1.55 10.10 -6.91
CA THR A 6 0.78 11.33 -6.74
C THR A 6 0.97 11.87 -5.34
N HIS A 7 0.82 13.18 -5.18
CA HIS A 7 1.00 13.86 -3.90
C HIS A 7 -0.22 14.68 -3.56
N THR A 8 -0.63 14.60 -2.29
CA THR A 8 -1.65 15.49 -1.74
C THR A 8 -1.06 16.12 -0.49
N ARG A 9 -1.86 16.93 0.22
CA ARG A 9 -1.40 17.53 1.48
C ARG A 9 -1.14 16.49 2.56
N ALA A 10 -1.92 15.40 2.56
CA ALA A 10 -1.88 14.42 3.64
C ALA A 10 -1.11 13.17 3.28
N GLN A 11 -0.91 12.86 2.01
CA GLN A 11 -0.31 11.59 1.63
C GLN A 11 0.46 11.68 0.32
N CYS A 12 1.44 10.79 0.22
CA CYS A 12 2.08 10.46 -1.05
C CYS A 12 1.58 9.09 -1.44
N ARG A 13 1.01 8.96 -2.62
CA ARG A 13 0.39 7.72 -3.08
C ARG A 13 1.20 7.13 -4.23
N VAL A 14 1.61 5.87 -4.07
CA VAL A 14 2.25 5.09 -5.11
C VAL A 14 1.21 4.13 -5.67
N ILE A 15 0.88 4.30 -6.93
CA ILE A 15 -0.20 3.54 -7.57
C ILE A 15 0.42 2.49 -8.48
N LEU A 16 0.04 1.23 -8.26
CA LEU A 16 0.55 0.10 -9.03
C LEU A 16 -0.56 -0.48 -9.89
N GLU A 17 -0.24 -0.77 -11.15
CA GLU A 17 -1.18 -1.41 -12.07
C GLU A 17 -0.50 -2.57 -12.76
N GLY A 18 -1.09 -3.76 -12.67
CA GLY A 18 -0.61 -4.95 -13.36
C GLY A 18 -0.06 -6.00 -12.43
N ARG A 19 1.06 -6.62 -12.83
CA ARG A 19 1.62 -7.76 -12.12
C ARG A 19 2.86 -7.34 -11.34
N LEU A 20 2.80 -7.53 -10.03
CA LEU A 20 3.94 -7.23 -9.16
C LEU A 20 4.84 -8.47 -9.09
N VAL A 21 5.68 -8.60 -10.10
CA VAL A 21 6.62 -9.70 -10.26
C VAL A 21 7.99 -9.11 -10.62
N ALA A 22 9.07 -9.91 -10.50
CA ALA A 22 10.39 -9.42 -10.88
C ALA A 22 10.40 -8.98 -12.34
N PRO A 23 11.05 -7.89 -12.72
CA PRO A 23 11.89 -7.01 -11.88
C PRO A 23 11.14 -5.84 -11.24
N TRP A 24 9.80 -5.83 -11.29
CA TRP A 24 9.00 -4.69 -10.84
C TRP A 24 9.04 -4.51 -9.31
N ASP A 25 9.35 -5.61 -8.59
CA ASP A 25 9.57 -5.52 -7.16
C ASP A 25 10.72 -4.57 -6.83
N ALA A 26 11.82 -4.63 -7.58
CA ALA A 26 12.95 -3.73 -7.39
C ALA A 26 12.59 -2.30 -7.77
N GLU A 27 11.83 -2.12 -8.85
CA GLU A 27 11.36 -0.79 -9.27
C GLU A 27 10.46 -0.16 -8.20
N LEU A 28 9.58 -0.96 -7.62
CA LEU A 28 8.71 -0.49 -6.54
C LEU A 28 9.53 -0.06 -5.34
N LYS A 29 10.51 -0.87 -4.95
CA LYS A 29 11.37 -0.55 -3.83
C LYS A 29 12.09 0.78 -4.05
N THR A 30 12.62 0.99 -5.24
CA THR A 30 13.33 2.22 -5.59
C THR A 30 12.38 3.43 -5.56
N ALA A 31 11.19 3.29 -6.14
CA ALA A 31 10.20 4.36 -6.16
C ALA A 31 9.80 4.76 -4.73
N CYS A 32 9.56 3.78 -3.87
CA CYS A 32 9.16 4.04 -2.50
C CYS A 32 10.30 4.68 -1.69
N ALA A 33 11.53 4.26 -1.92
CA ALA A 33 12.68 4.86 -1.24
C ALA A 33 12.78 6.35 -1.56
N GLY A 34 12.56 6.72 -2.83
CA GLY A 34 12.56 8.12 -3.23
C GLY A 34 11.44 8.92 -2.57
N VAL A 35 10.24 8.35 -2.57
CA VAL A 35 9.07 9.00 -1.96
C VAL A 35 9.26 9.19 -0.46
N LYS A 36 9.82 8.18 0.22
CA LYS A 36 10.04 8.23 1.67
C LYS A 36 10.93 9.39 2.07
N GLY A 37 11.91 9.73 1.25
CA GLY A 37 12.76 10.87 1.51
C GLY A 37 12.05 12.22 1.39
N GLU A 38 10.87 12.24 0.77
CA GLU A 38 10.14 13.48 0.50
C GLU A 38 8.78 13.54 1.21
N LEU A 39 8.53 12.68 2.20
CA LEU A 39 7.22 12.62 2.84
C LEU A 39 6.86 13.90 3.60
N ASN A 40 7.80 14.48 4.32
CA ASN A 40 7.55 15.71 5.09
C ASN A 40 6.32 15.58 5.99
N GLY A 41 6.21 14.47 6.72
CA GLY A 41 5.10 14.22 7.63
C GLY A 41 3.87 13.63 7.00
N ARG A 42 3.85 13.46 5.67
CA ARG A 42 2.72 12.84 4.98
C ARG A 42 2.78 11.32 5.11
N VAL A 43 1.63 10.68 4.93
CA VAL A 43 1.53 9.23 4.98
C VAL A 43 1.85 8.66 3.60
N LEU A 44 2.63 7.57 3.58
CA LEU A 44 2.88 6.82 2.35
C LEU A 44 1.76 5.82 2.15
N VAL A 45 1.07 5.90 1.02
CA VAL A 45 -0.03 4.99 0.67
C VAL A 45 0.35 4.22 -0.59
N ILE A 46 0.25 2.91 -0.54
CA ILE A 46 0.49 2.03 -1.69
C ILE A 46 -0.86 1.56 -2.21
N ASP A 47 -1.19 1.93 -3.43
CA ASP A 47 -2.47 1.58 -4.03
C ASP A 47 -2.32 0.28 -4.82
N LEU A 48 -2.95 -0.77 -4.33
CA LEU A 48 -2.92 -2.10 -4.92
C LEU A 48 -4.23 -2.48 -5.61
N GLU A 49 -5.13 -1.53 -5.80
CA GLU A 49 -6.47 -1.84 -6.34
C GLU A 49 -6.43 -2.50 -7.71
N ASN A 50 -5.42 -2.19 -8.51
CA ASN A 50 -5.30 -2.72 -9.87
C ASN A 50 -4.13 -3.70 -10.03
N VAL A 51 -3.65 -4.26 -8.93
CA VAL A 51 -2.63 -5.30 -8.96
C VAL A 51 -3.31 -6.66 -9.07
N THR A 52 -2.89 -7.46 -10.04
CA THR A 52 -3.53 -8.74 -10.35
C THR A 52 -2.73 -9.95 -9.89
N VAL A 53 -1.41 -9.80 -9.75
CA VAL A 53 -0.52 -10.88 -9.32
C VAL A 53 0.55 -10.30 -8.41
N ILE A 54 0.90 -11.02 -7.36
CA ILE A 54 1.99 -10.65 -6.46
C ILE A 54 2.86 -11.89 -6.28
N SER A 55 4.12 -11.81 -6.75
CA SER A 55 5.09 -12.89 -6.60
C SER A 55 5.70 -12.87 -5.20
N GLN A 56 6.52 -13.88 -4.88
CA GLN A 56 7.24 -13.90 -3.61
C GLN A 56 8.14 -12.68 -3.46
N GLU A 57 8.82 -12.28 -4.54
CA GLU A 57 9.65 -11.07 -4.52
C GLU A 57 8.81 -9.84 -4.23
N GLY A 58 7.63 -9.76 -4.83
CA GLY A 58 6.70 -8.67 -4.56
C GLY A 58 6.24 -8.65 -3.11
N GLU A 59 5.96 -9.83 -2.55
CA GLU A 59 5.57 -9.94 -1.15
C GLU A 59 6.65 -9.43 -0.21
N LYS A 60 7.92 -9.72 -0.53
CA LYS A 60 9.03 -9.25 0.30
C LYS A 60 9.11 -7.74 0.35
N VAL A 61 8.90 -7.08 -0.80
CA VAL A 61 8.88 -5.63 -0.84
C VAL A 61 7.70 -5.08 -0.05
N LEU A 62 6.52 -5.67 -0.20
CA LEU A 62 5.34 -5.25 0.55
C LEU A 62 5.56 -5.41 2.05
N LEU A 63 6.17 -6.51 2.47
CA LEU A 63 6.49 -6.74 3.87
C LEU A 63 7.39 -5.63 4.43
N GLN A 64 8.39 -5.24 3.66
CA GLN A 64 9.28 -4.16 4.05
C GLN A 64 8.51 -2.84 4.18
N LEU A 65 7.59 -2.58 3.25
CA LEU A 65 6.78 -1.37 3.30
C LEU A 65 5.84 -1.36 4.51
N ILE A 66 5.31 -2.53 4.88
CA ILE A 66 4.52 -2.66 6.10
C ILE A 66 5.37 -2.28 7.32
N ASN A 67 6.60 -2.76 7.38
CA ASN A 67 7.52 -2.42 8.47
C ASN A 67 7.83 -0.92 8.50
N ASP A 68 7.76 -0.25 7.37
CA ASP A 68 8.02 1.19 7.25
C ASP A 68 6.77 2.03 7.47
N ASP A 69 5.70 1.41 7.99
CA ASP A 69 4.44 2.08 8.33
C ASP A 69 3.65 2.62 7.14
N ALA A 70 3.88 2.07 5.95
CA ALA A 70 3.07 2.41 4.79
C ALA A 70 1.64 1.91 4.97
N LYS A 71 0.68 2.64 4.41
CA LYS A 71 -0.72 2.21 4.35
C LYS A 71 -1.01 1.68 2.96
N PHE A 72 -2.07 0.90 2.83
CA PHE A 72 -2.39 0.22 1.58
C PHE A 72 -3.85 0.42 1.21
N ARG A 73 -4.10 0.66 -0.07
CA ARG A 73 -5.46 0.61 -0.61
C ARG A 73 -5.62 -0.72 -1.32
N CYS A 74 -6.66 -1.44 -0.97
CA CYS A 74 -6.93 -2.76 -1.52
C CYS A 74 -8.34 -2.82 -2.07
N ARG A 75 -8.52 -3.64 -3.09
CA ARG A 75 -9.84 -3.92 -3.65
C ARG A 75 -9.95 -5.42 -3.86
N GLY A 76 -11.07 -5.98 -3.39
CA GLY A 76 -11.29 -7.41 -3.51
C GLY A 76 -10.55 -8.21 -2.45
N VAL A 77 -10.66 -9.53 -2.56
CA VAL A 77 -10.21 -10.45 -1.52
C VAL A 77 -8.73 -10.77 -1.63
N PHE A 78 -8.21 -10.84 -2.85
CA PHE A 78 -6.84 -11.31 -3.10
C PHE A 78 -5.79 -10.45 -2.40
N THR A 79 -5.76 -9.15 -2.69
CA THR A 79 -4.74 -8.28 -2.10
C THR A 79 -4.90 -8.14 -0.60
N LYS A 80 -6.13 -8.11 -0.10
CA LYS A 80 -6.37 -8.08 1.34
C LYS A 80 -5.84 -9.32 2.03
N HIS A 81 -6.03 -10.49 1.40
CA HIS A 81 -5.54 -11.75 1.94
C HIS A 81 -4.02 -11.75 2.04
N VAL A 82 -3.34 -11.31 0.98
CA VAL A 82 -1.88 -11.22 0.97
C VAL A 82 -1.40 -10.30 2.09
N LEU A 83 -1.99 -9.12 2.22
CA LEU A 83 -1.57 -8.17 3.25
C LEU A 83 -1.81 -8.71 4.67
N ARG A 84 -2.92 -9.41 4.89
CA ARG A 84 -3.20 -10.01 6.20
C ARG A 84 -2.15 -11.04 6.55
N GLN A 85 -1.75 -11.88 5.59
CA GLN A 85 -0.72 -12.89 5.84
C GLN A 85 0.63 -12.25 6.16
N LEU A 86 1.00 -11.22 5.40
CA LEU A 86 2.25 -10.52 5.63
C LEU A 86 2.26 -9.83 6.99
N ALA A 87 1.15 -9.21 7.36
CA ALA A 87 1.03 -8.54 8.66
C ALA A 87 1.22 -9.51 9.81
N ARG A 88 0.70 -10.74 9.68
CA ARG A 88 0.85 -11.77 10.70
C ARG A 88 2.30 -12.16 10.91
N GLN A 89 3.11 -12.16 9.84
CA GLN A 89 4.51 -12.53 9.94
C GLN A 89 5.30 -11.56 10.83
N ILE A 90 4.87 -10.32 10.92
CA ILE A 90 5.54 -9.28 11.70
C ILE A 90 4.69 -8.77 12.85
N LYS A 91 3.59 -9.49 13.15
CA LYS A 91 2.71 -9.21 14.28
C LYS A 91 2.12 -7.80 14.27
N LYS A 92 1.76 -7.33 13.09
CA LYS A 92 1.03 -6.07 12.93
C LYS A 92 -0.45 -6.35 12.71
N ASP A 93 -1.29 -5.40 13.14
CA ASP A 93 -2.72 -5.50 12.93
C ASP A 93 -3.05 -5.16 11.47
N PRO A 94 -3.64 -6.11 10.72
CA PRO A 94 -3.99 -5.83 9.32
C PRO A 94 -4.92 -4.63 9.14
N ASN A 95 -5.76 -4.34 10.13
CA ASN A 95 -6.68 -3.20 10.06
C ASN A 95 -5.95 -1.87 10.07
N ASP A 96 -4.77 -1.81 10.68
CA ASP A 96 -3.96 -0.60 10.70
C ASP A 96 -3.24 -0.35 9.38
N LEU A 97 -3.13 -1.39 8.55
CA LEU A 97 -2.40 -1.29 7.28
C LEU A 97 -3.29 -0.82 6.14
N ILE A 98 -4.57 -1.18 6.19
CA ILE A 98 -5.48 -0.93 5.08
C ILE A 98 -6.14 0.42 5.27
N GLU A 99 -5.95 1.31 4.29
CA GLU A 99 -6.65 2.59 4.26
C GLU A 99 -8.10 2.33 3.89
N THR A 100 -9.03 2.68 4.78
CA THR A 100 -10.45 2.57 4.48
C THR A 100 -10.89 3.87 3.85
N ALA A 101 -11.40 3.77 2.70
CA ALA A 101 -11.90 4.95 2.02
C ALA A 101 -13.14 5.45 2.71
N ARG A 102 -13.45 5.60 3.06
CA ARG A 102 -14.39 5.91 3.24
C ARG A 102 -14.80 6.69 3.64
N PRO A 103 -14.88 6.80 3.56
CA PRO A 103 -15.24 7.26 3.86
C PRO A 103 -15.84 7.66 4.32
N SER A 104 -15.95 7.45 4.49
CA SER A 104 -16.49 7.64 4.89
C SER A 104 -17.08 8.04 5.27
N VAL A 105 -17.36 8.01 5.37
CA VAL A 105 -17.91 8.27 5.75
C VAL A 105 -18.34 8.51 6.31
N ARG A 106 -18.65 8.48 6.45
CA ARG A 106 -19.05 8.71 6.99
C ARG A 106 -19.33 8.87 7.62
N GLU A 107 -19.55 8.83 7.66
CA GLU A 107 -19.74 9.02 8.25
C GLU A 107 -19.84 9.22 8.76
N GLN A 108 -20.24 9.32 8.82
CA GLN A 108 -20.32 9.59 9.34
C GLN A 108 -20.46 9.87 9.83
N LYS A 109 -21.02 9.99 10.06
CA LYS A 109 -21.16 10.32 10.55
C LYS A 109 -21.32 10.65 10.98
N GLY A 110 -21.71 10.77 11.07
CA GLY A 110 -21.89 11.11 11.56
C GLY A 110 -22.25 11.24 11.90
N ASN A 111 -22.62 11.15 12.09
CA ASN A 111 -22.86 11.28 12.40
C ASN A 111 -23.02 11.36 12.81
N LYS A 112 -23.58 11.32 13.08
CA LYS A 112 -23.66 11.46 13.47
C LYS A 112 -23.56 11.69 13.71
#